data_10860bfc3208ae7fb51c0c65f063113c
#
_entry.id   10860bfc3208ae7fb51c0c65f063113c
#
_cell.length_a   1.000
_cell.length_b   1.000
_cell.length_c   1.000
_cell.angle_alpha   90.00
_cell.angle_beta   90.00
_cell.angle_gamma   90.00
#
_symmetry.space_group_name_H-M   'P 1'
#
loop_
_entity.id
_entity.type
_entity.pdbx_description
1 polymer ?
#
loop_
_entity_poly.entity_id
_entity_poly.type
_entity_poly.pdbx_seq_one_letter_code
_entity_poly.pdbx_strand_id
1 'polypeptide(L)'
;MIHKKMKMSDLIIKSERLILRSISEMHFENVHILHSSEEVDKFNTLGIPDNIEQTKILVKNWIAENNAENIQRFTFATELKAANLFIGIIGINIGKAKYKNAEVWFKFDPKFWNKGYATEALKEILDFGFNDLKLHRIEAGCAVENIGSIKVLEKVGMFREAHTRKLLPLKSGWSDNYGYAKLSAD
;
A
#
# COMPACT_ATOMS: atom_id res chain seq x y z
N MET A 1 -27.39 17.86 1.44
CA MET A 1 -26.79 16.95 2.45
C MET A 1 -25.34 17.37 2.62
N ILE A 2 -24.96 17.79 3.82
CA ILE A 2 -23.60 18.24 4.15
C ILE A 2 -22.72 16.99 4.14
N HIS A 3 -21.90 16.80 3.09
CA HIS A 3 -20.82 15.80 3.13
C HIS A 3 -19.85 16.23 4.24
N LYS A 4 -19.96 15.58 5.40
CA LYS A 4 -18.99 15.74 6.49
C LYS A 4 -17.62 15.40 5.89
N LYS A 5 -16.76 16.41 5.72
CA LYS A 5 -15.40 16.23 5.18
C LYS A 5 -14.69 15.25 6.11
N MET A 6 -14.48 14.02 5.67
CA MET A 6 -13.84 12.97 6.46
C MET A 6 -12.40 13.42 6.71
N LYS A 7 -12.02 13.61 7.98
CA LYS A 7 -10.61 13.87 8.32
C LYS A 7 -9.88 12.53 8.30
N MET A 8 -8.79 12.46 7.58
CA MET A 8 -7.96 11.23 7.52
C MET A 8 -7.44 10.81 8.91
N SER A 9 -7.23 11.76 9.82
CA SER A 9 -6.89 11.45 11.22
C SER A 9 -7.88 10.50 11.89
N ASP A 10 -9.14 10.50 11.44
CA ASP A 10 -10.24 9.74 12.03
C ASP A 10 -10.54 8.46 11.22
N LEU A 11 -9.88 8.27 10.07
CA LEU A 11 -10.08 7.09 9.23
C LEU A 11 -9.33 5.89 9.80
N ILE A 12 -10.10 4.93 10.27
CA ILE A 12 -9.62 3.63 10.74
C ILE A 12 -10.38 2.55 10.02
N ILE A 13 -9.68 1.73 9.25
CA ILE A 13 -10.23 0.55 8.60
C ILE A 13 -9.90 -0.67 9.46
N LYS A 14 -10.86 -1.53 9.73
CA LYS A 14 -10.71 -2.69 10.62
C LYS A 14 -11.12 -3.96 9.89
N SER A 15 -10.24 -4.96 9.89
CA SER A 15 -10.54 -6.33 9.44
C SER A 15 -10.69 -7.26 10.64
N GLU A 16 -10.62 -8.56 10.44
CA GLU A 16 -10.66 -9.56 11.52
C GLU A 16 -9.46 -9.39 12.47
N ARG A 17 -8.23 -9.35 11.94
CA ARG A 17 -6.98 -9.36 12.70
C ARG A 17 -6.21 -8.04 12.68
N LEU A 18 -6.59 -7.08 11.79
CA LEU A 18 -5.81 -5.89 11.51
C LEU A 18 -6.56 -4.60 11.83
N ILE A 19 -5.78 -3.56 12.10
CA ILE A 19 -6.20 -2.17 12.10
C ILE A 19 -5.30 -1.43 11.10
N LEU A 20 -5.91 -0.78 10.13
CA LEU A 20 -5.26 0.13 9.21
C LEU A 20 -5.59 1.54 9.65
N ARG A 21 -4.59 2.29 10.12
CA ARG A 21 -4.77 3.70 10.52
C ARG A 21 -3.94 4.62 9.67
N SER A 22 -4.40 5.84 9.51
CA SER A 22 -3.62 6.88 8.84
C SER A 22 -2.20 6.91 9.40
N ILE A 23 -1.22 6.94 8.51
CA ILE A 23 0.20 7.06 8.91
C ILE A 23 0.42 8.34 9.71
N SER A 24 1.26 8.32 10.72
CA SER A 24 1.56 9.44 11.61
C SER A 24 3.01 9.41 12.08
N GLU A 25 3.45 10.43 12.79
CA GLU A 25 4.83 10.54 13.27
C GLU A 25 5.24 9.42 14.25
N MET A 26 4.28 8.82 14.96
CA MET A 26 4.55 7.68 15.83
C MET A 26 5.10 6.45 15.09
N HIS A 27 4.98 6.42 13.76
CA HIS A 27 5.43 5.31 12.93
C HIS A 27 6.83 5.52 12.32
N PHE A 28 7.52 6.64 12.61
CA PHE A 28 8.84 6.94 12.01
C PHE A 28 9.83 5.78 12.16
N GLU A 29 10.04 5.31 13.38
CA GLU A 29 10.97 4.22 13.69
C GLU A 29 10.54 2.91 13.02
N ASN A 30 9.24 2.58 13.09
CA ASN A 30 8.70 1.36 12.49
C ASN A 30 8.88 1.34 10.96
N VAL A 31 8.60 2.48 10.30
CA VAL A 31 8.79 2.62 8.86
C VAL A 31 10.26 2.58 8.50
N HIS A 32 11.13 3.19 9.32
CA HIS A 32 12.58 3.15 9.10
C HIS A 32 13.11 1.72 9.16
N ILE A 33 12.76 0.96 10.20
CA ILE A 33 13.12 -0.46 10.32
C ILE A 33 12.62 -1.27 9.13
N LEU A 34 11.36 -1.07 8.72
CA LEU A 34 10.76 -1.75 7.58
C LEU A 34 11.52 -1.45 6.26
N HIS A 35 11.85 -0.17 6.02
CA HIS A 35 12.52 0.26 4.79
C HIS A 35 14.03 -0.06 4.78
N SER A 36 14.63 -0.29 5.95
CA SER A 36 16.04 -0.69 6.08
C SER A 36 16.26 -2.20 5.88
N SER A 37 15.18 -2.98 5.71
CA SER A 37 15.28 -4.41 5.45
C SER A 37 15.66 -4.68 3.99
N GLU A 38 16.77 -5.39 3.75
CA GLU A 38 17.18 -5.81 2.40
C GLU A 38 16.13 -6.72 1.74
N GLU A 39 15.44 -7.56 2.52
CA GLU A 39 14.39 -8.44 2.01
C GLU A 39 13.19 -7.65 1.49
N VAL A 40 12.81 -6.56 2.17
CA VAL A 40 11.74 -5.64 1.75
C VAL A 40 12.18 -4.82 0.54
N ASP A 41 13.45 -4.39 0.50
CA ASP A 41 14.00 -3.58 -0.59
C ASP A 41 14.21 -4.37 -1.89
N LYS A 42 14.38 -5.68 -1.81
CA LYS A 42 14.71 -6.55 -2.95
C LYS A 42 13.90 -6.28 -4.22
N PHE A 43 12.61 -5.97 -4.07
CA PHE A 43 11.70 -5.69 -5.18
C PHE A 43 11.13 -4.26 -5.12
N ASN A 44 11.81 -3.37 -4.43
CA ASN A 44 11.39 -1.99 -4.22
C ASN A 44 12.28 -1.05 -5.03
N THR A 45 11.68 -0.03 -5.63
CA THR A 45 12.39 0.99 -6.41
C THR A 45 12.78 2.22 -5.59
N LEU A 46 12.31 2.31 -4.34
CA LEU A 46 12.60 3.45 -3.46
C LEU A 46 14.02 3.39 -2.89
N GLY A 47 14.54 2.16 -2.68
CA GLY A 47 15.84 1.92 -2.04
C GLY A 47 15.78 1.96 -0.51
N ILE A 48 16.87 1.56 0.11
CA ILE A 48 17.08 1.62 1.56
C ILE A 48 17.49 3.05 1.93
N PRO A 49 16.85 3.67 2.95
CA PRO A 49 17.20 5.01 3.39
C PRO A 49 18.58 5.03 4.06
N ASP A 50 19.40 6.05 3.77
CA ASP A 50 20.75 6.21 4.37
C ASP A 50 20.68 6.45 5.89
N ASN A 51 19.58 7.05 6.37
CA ASN A 51 19.39 7.36 7.77
C ASN A 51 17.89 7.60 8.08
N ILE A 52 17.58 7.73 9.36
CA ILE A 52 16.19 7.94 9.81
C ILE A 52 15.60 9.28 9.35
N GLU A 53 16.41 10.30 9.10
CA GLU A 53 15.91 11.61 8.68
C GLU A 53 15.30 11.54 7.28
N GLN A 54 15.86 10.74 6.37
CA GLN A 54 15.23 10.48 5.07
C GLN A 54 13.86 9.80 5.24
N THR A 55 13.75 8.84 6.14
CA THR A 55 12.46 8.19 6.44
C THR A 55 11.46 9.18 7.03
N LYS A 56 11.89 10.05 7.95
CA LYS A 56 11.02 11.08 8.54
C LYS A 56 10.48 12.03 7.48
N ILE A 57 11.31 12.46 6.52
CA ILE A 57 10.89 13.30 5.40
C ILE A 57 9.82 12.58 4.58
N LEU A 58 10.04 11.32 4.22
CA LEU A 58 9.10 10.50 3.46
C LEU A 58 7.75 10.35 4.18
N VAL A 59 7.78 9.99 5.46
CA VAL A 59 6.55 9.81 6.26
C VAL A 59 5.82 11.14 6.47
N LYS A 60 6.54 12.26 6.69
CA LYS A 60 5.92 13.59 6.75
C LYS A 60 5.21 13.96 5.44
N ASN A 61 5.78 13.60 4.30
CA ASN A 61 5.11 13.80 3.00
C ASN A 61 3.81 12.97 2.93
N TRP A 62 3.82 11.71 3.34
CA TRP A 62 2.60 10.88 3.39
C TRP A 62 1.55 11.44 4.36
N ILE A 63 1.97 11.97 5.52
CA ILE A 63 1.06 12.63 6.46
C ILE A 63 0.44 13.87 5.81
N ALA A 64 1.24 14.68 5.11
CA ALA A 64 0.75 15.87 4.41
C ALA A 64 -0.23 15.49 3.27
N GLU A 65 0.09 14.46 2.48
CA GLU A 65 -0.77 13.94 1.43
C GLU A 65 -2.11 13.41 2.00
N ASN A 66 -2.07 12.68 3.11
CA ASN A 66 -3.26 12.20 3.81
C ASN A 66 -4.14 13.36 4.34
N ASN A 67 -3.56 14.51 4.67
CA ASN A 67 -4.27 15.67 5.20
C ASN A 67 -4.55 16.77 4.15
N ALA A 68 -4.26 16.50 2.88
CA ALA A 68 -4.52 17.45 1.81
C ALA A 68 -6.04 17.74 1.68
N GLU A 69 -6.39 18.91 1.20
CA GLU A 69 -7.79 19.29 0.98
C GLU A 69 -8.51 18.35 -0.03
N ASN A 70 -7.79 17.95 -1.07
CA ASN A 70 -8.20 16.96 -2.06
C ASN A 70 -7.24 15.78 -2.00
N ILE A 71 -7.56 14.79 -1.19
CA ILE A 71 -6.69 13.63 -0.94
C ILE A 71 -6.59 12.79 -2.21
N GLN A 72 -5.37 12.67 -2.74
CA GLN A 72 -5.06 11.82 -3.89
C GLN A 72 -4.26 10.58 -3.50
N ARG A 73 -3.70 10.55 -2.30
CA ARG A 73 -2.90 9.42 -1.78
C ARG A 73 -3.27 9.14 -0.35
N PHE A 74 -3.57 7.89 -0.09
CA PHE A 74 -3.88 7.39 1.25
C PHE A 74 -2.79 6.40 1.66
N THR A 75 -2.12 6.69 2.75
CA THR A 75 -1.11 5.79 3.33
C THR A 75 -1.51 5.40 4.74
N PHE A 76 -1.56 4.09 4.98
CA PHE A 76 -1.95 3.51 6.26
C PHE A 76 -0.80 2.71 6.87
N ALA A 77 -0.60 2.87 8.16
CA ALA A 77 0.09 1.88 8.99
C ALA A 77 -0.85 0.70 9.23
N THR A 78 -0.32 -0.51 9.09
CA THR A 78 -1.04 -1.75 9.36
C THR A 78 -0.55 -2.35 10.66
N GLU A 79 -1.48 -2.59 11.59
CA GLU A 79 -1.20 -3.08 12.94
C GLU A 79 -2.00 -4.37 13.24
N LEU A 80 -1.41 -5.28 14.00
CA LEU A 80 -2.12 -6.41 14.59
C LEU A 80 -3.00 -5.94 15.75
N LYS A 81 -4.31 -6.22 15.71
CA LYS A 81 -5.26 -5.86 16.77
C LYS A 81 -4.87 -6.42 18.14
N ALA A 82 -4.44 -7.69 18.18
CA ALA A 82 -4.17 -8.38 19.44
C ALA A 82 -3.01 -7.80 20.25
N ALA A 83 -2.07 -7.11 19.58
CA ALA A 83 -0.84 -6.61 20.20
C ALA A 83 -0.58 -5.12 19.97
N ASN A 84 -1.43 -4.42 19.24
CA ASN A 84 -1.18 -3.07 18.71
C ASN A 84 0.22 -2.96 18.06
N LEU A 85 0.63 -4.00 17.35
CA LEU A 85 1.96 -4.15 16.79
C LEU A 85 1.95 -3.75 15.32
N PHE A 86 2.78 -2.79 14.94
CA PHE A 86 3.03 -2.43 13.55
C PHE A 86 3.64 -3.62 12.80
N ILE A 87 3.08 -3.95 11.63
CA ILE A 87 3.52 -5.05 10.79
C ILE A 87 3.80 -4.65 9.34
N GLY A 88 3.47 -3.42 8.96
CA GLY A 88 3.66 -2.96 7.60
C GLY A 88 2.89 -1.69 7.26
N ILE A 89 2.95 -1.32 6.00
CA ILE A 89 2.24 -0.18 5.42
C ILE A 89 1.52 -0.62 4.15
N ILE A 90 0.40 0.04 3.87
CA ILE A 90 -0.37 -0.13 2.64
C ILE A 90 -0.91 1.22 2.18
N GLY A 91 -0.97 1.43 0.88
CA GLY A 91 -1.49 2.68 0.34
C GLY A 91 -2.33 2.50 -0.92
N ILE A 92 -3.10 3.54 -1.22
CA ILE A 92 -3.87 3.66 -2.45
C ILE A 92 -3.67 5.08 -3.03
N ASN A 93 -3.21 5.15 -4.26
CA ASN A 93 -2.96 6.38 -5.00
C ASN A 93 -4.07 6.56 -6.04
N ILE A 94 -4.85 7.63 -5.89
CA ILE A 94 -5.96 7.93 -6.79
C ILE A 94 -5.42 8.49 -8.10
N GLY A 95 -5.90 7.96 -9.20
CA GLY A 95 -5.60 8.44 -10.53
C GLY A 95 -6.45 9.65 -10.93
N LYS A 96 -6.51 9.94 -12.22
CA LYS A 96 -7.33 11.06 -12.72
C LYS A 96 -8.82 10.78 -12.49
N ALA A 97 -9.55 11.73 -11.92
CA ALA A 97 -10.96 11.60 -11.55
C ALA A 97 -11.86 11.08 -12.68
N LYS A 98 -11.57 11.45 -13.93
CA LYS A 98 -12.31 10.99 -15.12
C LYS A 98 -12.30 9.46 -15.26
N TYR A 99 -11.20 8.80 -14.88
CA TYR A 99 -11.04 7.35 -15.04
C TYR A 99 -11.52 6.56 -13.83
N LYS A 100 -11.75 7.22 -12.68
CA LYS A 100 -12.13 6.57 -11.42
C LYS A 100 -11.24 5.36 -11.11
N ASN A 101 -9.94 5.50 -11.32
CA ASN A 101 -8.96 4.46 -11.07
C ASN A 101 -8.00 4.84 -9.95
N ALA A 102 -7.34 3.84 -9.41
CA ALA A 102 -6.27 4.01 -8.43
C ALA A 102 -5.24 2.89 -8.57
N GLU A 103 -4.07 3.10 -7.97
CA GLU A 103 -3.04 2.09 -7.80
C GLU A 103 -2.83 1.79 -6.33
N VAL A 104 -2.77 0.51 -5.96
CA VAL A 104 -2.45 0.06 -4.60
C VAL A 104 -1.03 -0.44 -4.52
N TRP A 105 -0.42 -0.25 -3.35
CA TRP A 105 0.90 -0.74 -3.02
C TRP A 105 0.97 -1.13 -1.55
N PHE A 106 1.88 -2.05 -1.19
CA PHE A 106 2.05 -2.47 0.20
C PHE A 106 3.47 -2.95 0.48
N LYS A 107 3.87 -2.86 1.75
CA LYS A 107 5.11 -3.40 2.30
C LYS A 107 4.82 -3.96 3.68
N PHE A 108 5.26 -5.19 3.93
CA PHE A 108 5.10 -5.87 5.23
C PHE A 108 6.44 -6.39 5.72
N ASP A 109 6.64 -6.32 7.04
CA ASP A 109 7.82 -6.89 7.69
C ASP A 109 7.90 -8.39 7.42
N PRO A 110 9.07 -8.92 6.98
CA PRO A 110 9.28 -10.34 6.66
C PRO A 110 8.83 -11.31 7.76
N LYS A 111 8.92 -10.91 9.03
CA LYS A 111 8.43 -11.70 10.18
C LYS A 111 6.94 -12.04 10.11
N PHE A 112 6.18 -11.28 9.32
CA PHE A 112 4.73 -11.43 9.18
C PHE A 112 4.30 -11.94 7.80
N TRP A 113 5.25 -12.30 6.92
CA TRP A 113 4.95 -12.89 5.63
C TRP A 113 4.33 -14.29 5.77
N ASN A 114 3.67 -14.75 4.73
CA ASN A 114 3.01 -16.06 4.63
C ASN A 114 1.93 -16.34 5.68
N LYS A 115 1.47 -15.33 6.44
CA LYS A 115 0.41 -15.42 7.45
C LYS A 115 -0.93 -14.85 6.97
N GLY A 116 -1.00 -14.41 5.70
CA GLY A 116 -2.21 -13.86 5.08
C GLY A 116 -2.52 -12.40 5.41
N TYR A 117 -1.69 -11.72 6.20
CA TYR A 117 -1.95 -10.33 6.61
C TYR A 117 -1.97 -9.34 5.44
N ALA A 118 -1.05 -9.46 4.49
CA ALA A 118 -1.05 -8.59 3.31
C ALA A 118 -2.31 -8.80 2.45
N THR A 119 -2.78 -10.04 2.31
CA THR A 119 -4.04 -10.36 1.62
C THR A 119 -5.25 -9.77 2.34
N GLU A 120 -5.29 -9.86 3.66
CA GLU A 120 -6.35 -9.31 4.49
C GLU A 120 -6.38 -7.77 4.39
N ALA A 121 -5.23 -7.11 4.56
CA ALA A 121 -5.13 -5.66 4.44
C ALA A 121 -5.52 -5.16 3.04
N LEU A 122 -5.08 -5.86 1.98
CA LEU A 122 -5.40 -5.47 0.61
C LEU A 122 -6.90 -5.64 0.30
N LYS A 123 -7.58 -6.65 0.84
CA LYS A 123 -9.04 -6.78 0.71
C LYS A 123 -9.76 -5.55 1.27
N GLU A 124 -9.36 -5.09 2.45
CA GLU A 124 -9.96 -3.91 3.08
C GLU A 124 -9.70 -2.63 2.26
N ILE A 125 -8.50 -2.49 1.67
CA ILE A 125 -8.19 -1.33 0.81
C ILE A 125 -8.97 -1.38 -0.51
N LEU A 126 -9.17 -2.57 -1.08
CA LEU A 126 -10.02 -2.73 -2.27
C LEU A 126 -11.48 -2.37 -1.95
N ASP A 127 -12.00 -2.85 -0.81
CA ASP A 127 -13.34 -2.50 -0.34
C ASP A 127 -13.51 -1.00 -0.13
N PHE A 128 -12.59 -0.37 0.58
CA PHE A 128 -12.53 1.09 0.76
C PHE A 128 -12.50 1.82 -0.60
N GLY A 129 -11.68 1.37 -1.54
CA GLY A 129 -11.58 1.97 -2.86
C GLY A 129 -12.89 1.89 -3.66
N PHE A 130 -13.52 0.73 -3.68
CA PHE A 130 -14.76 0.54 -4.45
C PHE A 130 -15.98 1.12 -3.75
N ASN A 131 -16.12 0.92 -2.43
CA ASN A 131 -17.33 1.26 -1.70
C ASN A 131 -17.33 2.68 -1.13
N ASP A 132 -16.20 3.20 -0.65
CA ASP A 132 -16.14 4.56 -0.10
C ASP A 132 -15.69 5.58 -1.15
N LEU A 133 -14.61 5.29 -1.88
CA LEU A 133 -14.07 6.20 -2.90
C LEU A 133 -14.79 6.10 -4.24
N LYS A 134 -15.68 5.12 -4.43
CA LYS A 134 -16.46 4.91 -5.66
C LYS A 134 -15.59 4.75 -6.91
N LEU A 135 -14.45 4.09 -6.75
CA LEU A 135 -13.58 3.79 -7.88
C LEU A 135 -14.20 2.72 -8.77
N HIS A 136 -13.85 2.77 -10.05
CA HIS A 136 -14.23 1.77 -11.04
C HIS A 136 -13.19 0.68 -11.19
N ARG A 137 -11.89 1.04 -11.02
CA ARG A 137 -10.77 0.16 -11.29
C ARG A 137 -9.63 0.42 -10.30
N ILE A 138 -9.07 -0.66 -9.75
CA ILE A 138 -7.88 -0.59 -8.90
C ILE A 138 -6.80 -1.48 -9.51
N GLU A 139 -5.62 -0.89 -9.65
CA GLU A 139 -4.45 -1.48 -10.29
C GLU A 139 -3.34 -1.76 -9.25
N ALA A 140 -2.44 -2.66 -9.60
CA ALA A 140 -1.21 -2.93 -8.87
C ALA A 140 -0.12 -3.42 -9.81
N GLY A 141 1.14 -3.09 -9.51
CA GLY A 141 2.29 -3.61 -10.21
C GLY A 141 3.23 -4.38 -9.28
N CYS A 142 3.92 -5.39 -9.81
CA CYS A 142 4.99 -6.05 -9.07
C CYS A 142 6.04 -6.65 -10.01
N ALA A 143 7.29 -6.76 -9.52
CA ALA A 143 8.35 -7.47 -10.23
C ALA A 143 7.94 -8.93 -10.47
N VAL A 144 8.30 -9.48 -11.63
CA VAL A 144 7.92 -10.84 -12.03
C VAL A 144 8.48 -11.93 -11.10
N GLU A 145 9.58 -11.63 -10.39
CA GLU A 145 10.18 -12.53 -9.40
C GLU A 145 9.58 -12.36 -7.99
N ASN A 146 8.72 -11.36 -7.76
CA ASN A 146 8.08 -11.13 -6.47
C ASN A 146 6.88 -12.06 -6.26
N ILE A 147 7.16 -13.34 -6.08
CA ILE A 147 6.12 -14.39 -5.91
C ILE A 147 5.21 -14.09 -4.72
N GLY A 148 5.73 -13.43 -3.68
CA GLY A 148 4.92 -13.02 -2.52
C GLY A 148 3.81 -12.06 -2.91
N SER A 149 4.14 -10.97 -3.62
CA SER A 149 3.15 -10.00 -4.10
C SER A 149 2.19 -10.61 -5.13
N ILE A 150 2.70 -11.40 -6.08
CA ILE A 150 1.88 -12.10 -7.06
C ILE A 150 0.77 -12.91 -6.37
N LYS A 151 1.13 -13.76 -5.39
CA LYS A 151 0.15 -14.57 -4.64
C LYS A 151 -0.86 -13.72 -3.86
N VAL A 152 -0.45 -12.56 -3.33
CA VAL A 152 -1.37 -11.66 -2.62
C VAL A 152 -2.37 -11.06 -3.59
N LEU A 153 -1.92 -10.54 -4.74
CA LEU A 153 -2.76 -9.92 -5.76
C LEU A 153 -3.79 -10.92 -6.34
N GLU A 154 -3.34 -12.13 -6.67
CA GLU A 154 -4.22 -13.18 -7.18
C GLU A 154 -5.25 -13.65 -6.13
N LYS A 155 -4.85 -13.77 -4.85
CA LYS A 155 -5.77 -14.18 -3.76
C LYS A 155 -6.88 -13.18 -3.47
N VAL A 156 -6.69 -11.90 -3.77
CA VAL A 156 -7.76 -10.90 -3.63
C VAL A 156 -8.61 -10.76 -4.90
N GLY A 157 -8.36 -11.59 -5.90
CA GLY A 157 -9.11 -11.61 -7.15
C GLY A 157 -8.71 -10.52 -8.13
N MET A 158 -7.45 -10.04 -8.09
CA MET A 158 -6.93 -9.19 -9.16
C MET A 158 -6.47 -10.05 -10.33
N PHE A 159 -6.77 -9.63 -11.55
CA PHE A 159 -6.38 -10.30 -12.79
C PHE A 159 -5.09 -9.70 -13.34
N ARG A 160 -4.16 -10.57 -13.77
CA ARG A 160 -2.96 -10.12 -14.47
C ARG A 160 -3.31 -9.74 -15.91
N GLU A 161 -3.11 -8.49 -16.25
CA GLU A 161 -3.46 -7.92 -17.56
C GLU A 161 -2.23 -7.51 -18.38
N ALA A 162 -1.08 -7.33 -17.74
CA ALA A 162 0.12 -6.85 -18.43
C ALA A 162 1.40 -7.56 -17.98
N HIS A 163 2.33 -7.65 -18.95
CA HIS A 163 3.74 -7.98 -18.70
C HIS A 163 4.57 -6.92 -19.43
N THR A 164 5.22 -6.06 -18.66
CA THR A 164 6.02 -4.95 -19.19
C THR A 164 7.49 -5.27 -18.97
N ARG A 165 8.24 -5.31 -20.08
CA ARG A 165 9.66 -5.65 -20.04
C ARG A 165 10.50 -4.52 -19.48
N LYS A 166 11.48 -4.86 -18.60
CA LYS A 166 12.51 -3.95 -18.08
C LYS A 166 11.96 -2.61 -17.57
N LEU A 167 10.86 -2.65 -16.82
CA LEU A 167 10.19 -1.45 -16.30
C LEU A 167 10.78 -1.01 -14.95
N LEU A 168 11.14 -1.97 -14.07
CA LEU A 168 11.49 -1.68 -12.69
C LEU A 168 13.02 -1.60 -12.50
N PRO A 169 13.57 -0.44 -12.12
CA PRO A 169 14.99 -0.27 -11.79
C PRO A 169 15.27 -0.77 -10.37
N LEU A 170 15.44 -2.07 -10.20
CA LEU A 170 15.76 -2.68 -8.91
C LEU A 170 17.27 -2.64 -8.65
N LYS A 171 17.68 -2.82 -7.39
CA LYS A 171 19.11 -2.93 -7.01
C LYS A 171 19.83 -4.05 -7.76
N SER A 172 19.12 -5.12 -8.14
CA SER A 172 19.61 -6.23 -8.95
C SER A 172 19.67 -5.96 -10.45
N GLY A 173 19.24 -4.79 -10.91
CA GLY A 173 19.11 -4.42 -12.32
C GLY A 173 17.67 -4.27 -12.77
N TRP A 174 17.48 -4.08 -14.07
CA TRP A 174 16.15 -3.88 -14.67
C TRP A 174 15.31 -5.17 -14.63
N SER A 175 14.21 -5.15 -13.90
CA SER A 175 13.24 -6.25 -13.84
C SER A 175 12.03 -5.98 -14.72
N ASP A 176 11.42 -7.06 -15.21
CA ASP A 176 10.10 -7.02 -15.81
C ASP A 176 9.05 -6.78 -14.72
N ASN A 177 7.88 -6.27 -15.13
CA ASN A 177 6.75 -5.99 -14.24
C ASN A 177 5.51 -6.72 -14.72
N TYR A 178 4.76 -7.32 -13.81
CA TYR A 178 3.38 -7.72 -14.02
C TYR A 178 2.43 -6.63 -13.55
N GLY A 179 1.49 -6.26 -14.42
CA GLY A 179 0.38 -5.37 -14.10
C GLY A 179 -0.88 -6.18 -13.78
N TYR A 180 -1.51 -5.86 -12.67
CA TYR A 180 -2.74 -6.46 -12.18
C TYR A 180 -3.83 -5.41 -12.07
N ALA A 181 -5.09 -5.83 -12.22
CA ALA A 181 -6.24 -4.98 -11.96
C ALA A 181 -7.42 -5.76 -11.40
N LYS A 182 -8.30 -5.02 -10.72
CA LYS A 182 -9.64 -5.47 -10.32
C LYS A 182 -10.63 -4.37 -10.63
N LEU A 183 -11.83 -4.75 -11.12
CA LEU A 183 -12.94 -3.86 -11.38
C LEU A 183 -13.95 -3.92 -10.23
N SER A 184 -14.72 -2.85 -10.06
CA SER A 184 -15.81 -2.81 -9.07
C SER A 184 -16.95 -3.79 -9.35
N ALA A 185 -16.97 -4.39 -10.55
CA ALA A 185 -17.98 -5.37 -10.97
C ALA A 185 -17.50 -6.83 -10.88
N ASP A 186 -16.22 -7.07 -10.49
CA ASP A 186 -15.64 -8.44 -10.37
C ASP A 186 -16.08 -9.16 -9.03
#